data_67b18ecd62e85a1ad3934b090d4cb7b8
#
_entry.id   67b18ecd62e85a1ad3934b090d4cb7b8
#
_cell.length_a   1.000
_cell.length_b   1.000
_cell.length_c   1.000
_cell.angle_alpha   90.00
_cell.angle_beta   90.00
_cell.angle_gamma   90.00
#
_symmetry.space_group_name_H-M   'P 1'
#
loop_
_entity.id
_entity.type
_entity.pdbx_description
1 polymer ?
#
loop_
_entity_poly.entity_id
_entity_poly.type
_entity_poly.pdbx_seq_one_letter_code
_entity_poly.pdbx_strand_id
1 'polypeptide(L)'
;MKKVKIYAYQVALVYKNGEYKKMLQPGTYWFWGNYKVYIYDVTVQFNTATDMNILLQDAELANALHVIDVSDNEIVLQYRDGLLKQVLTAGRYAFWNNAVNNYEFVKADVSKIDISENISRTVLQNKLVAPYVRSYTVENYEKAVLFIDGKYAQTLPAGVYYWWKNNITVVVGKADTRMQQIEINGQEILTKDKAALRINGY
;
A
#
# COMPACT_ATOMS: atom_id res chain seq x y z
N MET A 1 -34.08 -15.65 30.36
CA MET A 1 -34.22 -16.04 28.95
C MET A 1 -34.05 -14.81 28.07
N LYS A 2 -33.16 -14.89 27.06
CA LYS A 2 -32.92 -13.82 26.10
C LYS A 2 -33.18 -14.32 24.69
N LYS A 3 -34.04 -13.60 23.96
CA LYS A 3 -34.32 -13.88 22.53
C LYS A 3 -33.40 -13.03 21.69
N VAL A 4 -32.73 -13.63 20.69
CA VAL A 4 -31.88 -12.94 19.72
C VAL A 4 -32.36 -13.31 18.33
N LYS A 5 -32.57 -12.30 17.47
CA LYS A 5 -32.92 -12.45 16.07
C LYS A 5 -31.75 -12.00 15.22
N ILE A 6 -31.31 -12.86 14.29
CA ILE A 6 -30.21 -12.63 13.35
C ILE A 6 -30.83 -12.56 11.95
N TYR A 7 -30.59 -11.47 11.23
CA TYR A 7 -31.17 -11.24 9.91
C TYR A 7 -30.34 -11.89 8.80
N ALA A 8 -30.84 -11.96 7.59
CA ALA A 8 -30.22 -12.64 6.45
C ALA A 8 -28.81 -12.13 6.07
N TYR A 9 -28.50 -10.89 6.38
CA TYR A 9 -27.18 -10.26 6.14
C TYR A 9 -26.30 -10.21 7.38
N GLN A 10 -26.66 -10.98 8.41
CA GLN A 10 -25.97 -11.00 9.70
C GLN A 10 -25.59 -12.42 10.09
N VAL A 11 -24.54 -12.52 10.88
CA VAL A 11 -24.18 -13.70 11.65
C VAL A 11 -23.95 -13.29 13.11
N ALA A 12 -23.93 -14.22 14.01
CA ALA A 12 -23.62 -13.91 15.40
C ALA A 12 -22.57 -14.85 15.98
N LEU A 13 -21.69 -14.30 16.80
CA LEU A 13 -20.74 -15.07 17.60
C LEU A 13 -21.26 -15.17 19.03
N VAL A 14 -21.30 -16.39 19.53
CA VAL A 14 -21.86 -16.73 20.86
C VAL A 14 -20.73 -17.01 21.83
N TYR A 15 -20.79 -16.32 22.97
CA TYR A 15 -19.87 -16.52 24.08
C TYR A 15 -20.64 -16.97 25.32
N LYS A 16 -20.09 -17.91 26.06
CA LYS A 16 -20.60 -18.35 27.36
C LYS A 16 -19.51 -18.16 28.40
N ASN A 17 -19.81 -17.43 29.47
CA ASN A 17 -18.85 -17.12 30.54
C ASN A 17 -17.54 -16.46 30.02
N GLY A 18 -17.63 -15.69 28.94
CA GLY A 18 -16.47 -15.02 28.29
C GLY A 18 -15.74 -15.84 27.23
N GLU A 19 -16.02 -17.14 27.10
CA GLU A 19 -15.40 -18.01 26.11
C GLU A 19 -16.23 -18.09 24.84
N TYR A 20 -15.58 -18.02 23.68
CA TYR A 20 -16.21 -18.29 22.38
C TYR A 20 -16.77 -19.73 22.31
N LYS A 21 -17.94 -19.91 21.79
CA LYS A 21 -18.59 -21.23 21.67
C LYS A 21 -18.91 -21.61 20.24
N LYS A 22 -19.51 -20.71 19.45
CA LYS A 22 -19.91 -20.99 18.06
C LYS A 22 -20.38 -19.77 17.32
N MET A 23 -20.42 -19.88 16.00
CA MET A 23 -21.13 -18.98 15.11
C MET A 23 -22.61 -19.39 14.98
N LEU A 24 -23.47 -18.43 14.72
CA LEU A 24 -24.87 -18.65 14.40
C LEU A 24 -25.24 -17.98 13.10
N GLN A 25 -25.93 -18.72 12.25
CA GLN A 25 -26.51 -18.27 11.00
C GLN A 25 -27.79 -17.43 11.24
N PRO A 26 -28.34 -16.78 10.20
CA PRO A 26 -29.63 -16.09 10.30
C PRO A 26 -30.71 -16.97 10.89
N GLY A 27 -31.48 -16.41 11.85
CA GLY A 27 -32.52 -17.14 12.55
C GLY A 27 -32.93 -16.49 13.87
N THR A 28 -33.76 -17.19 14.63
CA THR A 28 -34.19 -16.75 15.96
C THR A 28 -33.73 -17.76 16.99
N TYR A 29 -33.01 -17.30 18.00
CA TYR A 29 -32.37 -18.12 19.02
C TYR A 29 -32.76 -17.68 20.42
N TRP A 30 -32.81 -18.65 21.33
CA TRP A 30 -33.15 -18.43 22.72
C TRP A 30 -32.02 -18.88 23.62
N PHE A 31 -31.62 -18.04 24.56
CA PHE A 31 -30.51 -18.31 25.48
C PHE A 31 -30.94 -18.23 26.93
N TRP A 32 -30.44 -19.19 27.71
CA TRP A 32 -30.62 -19.25 29.16
C TRP A 32 -29.25 -19.26 29.84
N GLY A 33 -29.11 -18.40 30.85
CA GLY A 33 -27.82 -18.25 31.55
C GLY A 33 -26.96 -17.14 31.01
N ASN A 34 -25.64 -17.18 31.33
CA ASN A 34 -24.68 -16.12 31.02
C ASN A 34 -24.11 -16.25 29.61
N TYR A 35 -24.93 -15.87 28.63
CA TYR A 35 -24.51 -15.80 27.22
C TYR A 35 -24.40 -14.36 26.74
N LYS A 36 -23.33 -14.06 26.01
CA LYS A 36 -23.16 -12.84 25.21
C LYS A 36 -23.20 -13.22 23.75
N VAL A 37 -23.95 -12.45 22.96
CA VAL A 37 -24.11 -12.66 21.51
C VAL A 37 -23.76 -11.36 20.82
N TYR A 38 -22.72 -11.41 19.98
CA TYR A 38 -22.30 -10.29 19.14
C TYR A 38 -22.74 -10.53 17.72
N ILE A 39 -23.48 -9.57 17.17
CA ILE A 39 -24.01 -9.63 15.80
C ILE A 39 -23.06 -8.87 14.89
N TYR A 40 -22.73 -9.50 13.76
CA TYR A 40 -21.86 -8.96 12.73
C TYR A 40 -22.61 -8.84 11.42
N ASP A 41 -22.42 -7.74 10.72
CA ASP A 41 -22.91 -7.52 9.36
C ASP A 41 -21.92 -8.16 8.38
N VAL A 42 -22.40 -9.06 7.53
CA VAL A 42 -21.56 -9.77 6.56
C VAL A 42 -21.23 -8.92 5.32
N THR A 43 -21.76 -7.72 5.22
CA THR A 43 -21.48 -6.79 4.12
C THR A 43 -20.26 -5.91 4.35
N VAL A 44 -19.72 -5.90 5.58
CA VAL A 44 -18.55 -5.13 5.99
C VAL A 44 -17.40 -6.04 6.41
N GLN A 45 -16.19 -5.48 6.52
CA GLN A 45 -15.03 -6.24 7.01
C GLN A 45 -15.28 -6.81 8.40
N PHE A 46 -14.84 -8.05 8.64
CA PHE A 46 -14.93 -8.66 9.96
C PHE A 46 -13.87 -8.08 10.91
N ASN A 47 -14.34 -7.51 12.01
CA ASN A 47 -13.49 -6.97 13.07
C ASN A 47 -13.96 -7.49 14.43
N THR A 48 -13.06 -8.00 15.23
CA THR A 48 -13.35 -8.55 16.54
C THR A 48 -12.22 -8.30 17.53
N ALA A 49 -12.56 -8.24 18.82
CA ALA A 49 -11.58 -8.17 19.90
C ALA A 49 -11.04 -9.56 20.32
N THR A 50 -11.70 -10.65 19.87
CA THR A 50 -11.26 -12.02 20.18
C THR A 50 -10.12 -12.40 19.25
N ASP A 51 -9.12 -13.11 19.78
CA ASP A 51 -8.01 -13.61 18.98
C ASP A 51 -8.52 -14.50 17.83
N MET A 52 -8.05 -14.19 16.63
CA MET A 52 -8.47 -14.87 15.40
C MET A 52 -8.12 -16.36 15.43
N ASN A 53 -7.00 -16.75 16.05
CA ASN A 53 -6.60 -18.16 16.15
C ASN A 53 -7.59 -18.98 16.99
N ILE A 54 -8.25 -18.36 17.98
CA ILE A 54 -9.29 -19.00 18.77
C ILE A 54 -10.55 -19.19 17.90
N LEU A 55 -10.94 -18.15 17.17
CA LEU A 55 -12.14 -18.16 16.34
C LEU A 55 -12.03 -19.13 15.16
N LEU A 56 -10.85 -19.24 14.55
CA LEU A 56 -10.61 -20.14 13.40
C LEU A 56 -10.57 -21.63 13.77
N GLN A 57 -10.63 -21.98 15.05
CA GLN A 57 -10.85 -23.37 15.48
C GLN A 57 -12.30 -23.83 15.21
N ASP A 58 -13.23 -22.91 15.07
CA ASP A 58 -14.59 -23.19 14.60
C ASP A 58 -14.55 -23.29 13.08
N ALA A 59 -14.75 -24.52 12.56
CA ALA A 59 -14.71 -24.82 11.14
C ALA A 59 -15.78 -24.05 10.34
N GLU A 60 -16.95 -23.80 10.93
CA GLU A 60 -18.03 -23.05 10.30
C GLU A 60 -17.62 -21.58 10.10
N LEU A 61 -17.05 -20.97 11.12
CA LEU A 61 -16.55 -19.59 11.04
C LEU A 61 -15.33 -19.49 10.13
N ALA A 62 -14.40 -20.45 10.19
CA ALA A 62 -13.22 -20.49 9.34
C ALA A 62 -13.60 -20.54 7.85
N ASN A 63 -14.63 -21.33 7.49
CA ASN A 63 -15.12 -21.39 6.11
C ASN A 63 -15.89 -20.12 5.69
N ALA A 64 -16.47 -19.41 6.65
CA ALA A 64 -17.19 -18.16 6.40
C ALA A 64 -16.28 -16.94 6.26
N LEU A 65 -14.98 -17.07 6.58
CA LEU A 65 -14.02 -15.98 6.53
C LEU A 65 -12.90 -16.23 5.51
N HIS A 66 -12.52 -15.18 4.80
CA HIS A 66 -11.30 -15.11 4.04
C HIS A 66 -10.26 -14.33 4.88
N VAL A 67 -9.26 -15.03 5.39
CA VAL A 67 -8.22 -14.44 6.26
C VAL A 67 -7.00 -14.08 5.43
N ILE A 68 -6.54 -12.84 5.57
CA ILE A 68 -5.37 -12.30 4.88
C ILE A 68 -4.32 -11.95 5.92
N ASP A 69 -3.18 -12.63 5.86
CA ASP A 69 -1.97 -12.27 6.59
C ASP A 69 -1.08 -11.42 5.68
N VAL A 70 -0.70 -10.25 6.17
CA VAL A 70 0.20 -9.31 5.50
C VAL A 70 1.47 -9.19 6.33
N SER A 71 2.61 -9.54 5.74
CA SER A 71 3.92 -9.46 6.38
C SER A 71 4.42 -8.02 6.45
N ASP A 72 5.45 -7.75 7.27
CA ASP A 72 6.02 -6.41 7.46
C ASP A 72 6.59 -5.80 6.17
N ASN A 73 7.01 -6.65 5.23
CA ASN A 73 7.57 -6.27 3.94
C ASN A 73 6.55 -6.35 2.79
N GLU A 74 5.27 -6.47 3.10
CA GLU A 74 4.19 -6.57 2.12
C GLU A 74 3.14 -5.48 2.34
N ILE A 75 2.45 -5.15 1.25
CA ILE A 75 1.15 -4.49 1.27
C ILE A 75 0.17 -5.31 0.42
N VAL A 76 -1.10 -5.21 0.73
CA VAL A 76 -2.15 -5.87 -0.05
C VAL A 76 -3.15 -4.84 -0.53
N LEU A 77 -3.34 -4.78 -1.85
CA LEU A 77 -4.39 -3.98 -2.47
C LEU A 77 -5.69 -4.78 -2.41
N GLN A 78 -6.64 -4.29 -1.63
CA GLN A 78 -7.94 -4.94 -1.49
C GLN A 78 -8.93 -4.28 -2.43
N TYR A 79 -9.48 -5.08 -3.34
CA TYR A 79 -10.56 -4.69 -4.24
C TYR A 79 -11.88 -5.29 -3.75
N ARG A 80 -12.96 -4.60 -4.03
CA ARG A 80 -14.32 -5.10 -3.88
C ARG A 80 -15.11 -4.70 -5.12
N ASP A 81 -15.69 -5.68 -5.79
CA ASP A 81 -16.43 -5.48 -7.05
C ASP A 81 -15.59 -4.75 -8.12
N GLY A 82 -14.30 -5.12 -8.23
CA GLY A 82 -13.34 -4.53 -9.17
C GLY A 82 -12.82 -3.14 -8.77
N LEU A 83 -13.28 -2.56 -7.64
CA LEU A 83 -12.89 -1.24 -7.18
C LEU A 83 -11.90 -1.34 -6.01
N LEU A 84 -10.76 -0.67 -6.12
CA LEU A 84 -9.80 -0.54 -5.02
C LEU A 84 -10.46 0.18 -3.83
N LYS A 85 -10.52 -0.48 -2.69
CA LYS A 85 -11.17 0.04 -1.47
C LYS A 85 -10.17 0.47 -0.40
N GLN A 86 -9.09 -0.29 -0.23
CA GLN A 86 -8.07 0.01 0.77
C GLN A 86 -6.75 -0.68 0.45
N VAL A 87 -5.69 -0.22 1.11
CA VAL A 87 -4.38 -0.86 1.15
C VAL A 87 -4.20 -1.41 2.56
N LEU A 88 -3.99 -2.72 2.67
CA LEU A 88 -3.70 -3.39 3.92
C LEU A 88 -2.19 -3.38 4.14
N THR A 89 -1.77 -2.97 5.31
CA THR A 89 -0.39 -3.02 5.78
C THR A 89 -0.17 -4.23 6.68
N ALA A 90 1.04 -4.41 7.22
CA ALA A 90 1.36 -5.54 8.10
C ALA A 90 0.28 -5.80 9.16
N GLY A 91 -0.17 -7.04 9.23
CA GLY A 91 -1.24 -7.46 10.14
C GLY A 91 -2.09 -8.59 9.59
N ARG A 92 -3.08 -8.98 10.39
CA ARG A 92 -4.05 -10.01 10.02
C ARG A 92 -5.43 -9.39 9.86
N TYR A 93 -6.06 -9.68 8.73
CA TYR A 93 -7.37 -9.15 8.33
C TYR A 93 -8.31 -10.30 8.00
N ALA A 94 -9.60 -10.11 8.24
CA ALA A 94 -10.61 -11.09 7.87
C ALA A 94 -11.77 -10.41 7.14
N PHE A 95 -12.25 -11.07 6.11
CA PHE A 95 -13.36 -10.63 5.26
C PHE A 95 -14.38 -11.76 5.14
N TRP A 96 -15.66 -11.42 5.07
CA TRP A 96 -16.70 -12.44 4.89
C TRP A 96 -16.65 -13.05 3.50
N ASN A 97 -16.51 -14.36 3.45
CA ASN A 97 -16.57 -15.13 2.21
C ASN A 97 -18.02 -15.43 1.88
N ASN A 98 -18.67 -14.55 1.14
CA ASN A 98 -20.07 -14.69 0.74
C ASN A 98 -20.31 -14.19 -0.69
N ALA A 99 -21.46 -14.54 -1.26
CA ALA A 99 -21.82 -14.16 -2.63
C ALA A 99 -22.12 -12.66 -2.81
N VAL A 100 -22.28 -11.91 -1.72
CA VAL A 100 -22.58 -10.45 -1.78
C VAL A 100 -21.31 -9.63 -2.00
N ASN A 101 -20.16 -10.14 -1.56
CA ASN A 101 -18.90 -9.43 -1.65
C ASN A 101 -17.94 -10.18 -2.58
N ASN A 102 -17.59 -9.56 -3.70
CA ASN A 102 -16.53 -10.06 -4.59
C ASN A 102 -15.24 -9.38 -4.21
N TYR A 103 -14.48 -10.00 -3.29
CA TYR A 103 -13.17 -9.52 -2.86
C TYR A 103 -12.05 -10.09 -3.73
N GLU A 104 -11.12 -9.21 -4.10
CA GLU A 104 -9.86 -9.56 -4.75
C GLU A 104 -8.71 -8.91 -3.98
N PHE A 105 -7.62 -9.66 -3.81
CA PHE A 105 -6.46 -9.24 -3.03
C PHE A 105 -5.20 -9.39 -3.86
N VAL A 106 -4.51 -8.27 -4.11
CA VAL A 106 -3.25 -8.24 -4.84
C VAL A 106 -2.14 -7.92 -3.86
N LYS A 107 -1.29 -8.92 -3.55
CA LYS A 107 -0.11 -8.75 -2.71
C LYS A 107 1.01 -8.10 -3.48
N ALA A 108 1.71 -7.18 -2.84
CA ALA A 108 2.90 -6.53 -3.37
C ALA A 108 4.03 -6.58 -2.32
N ASP A 109 5.18 -7.09 -2.73
CA ASP A 109 6.42 -7.05 -1.94
C ASP A 109 7.02 -5.64 -2.02
N VAL A 110 7.10 -4.99 -0.88
CA VAL A 110 7.70 -3.65 -0.75
C VAL A 110 9.10 -3.68 -0.17
N SER A 111 9.70 -4.87 0.01
CA SER A 111 11.10 -5.00 0.43
C SER A 111 12.08 -4.50 -0.62
N LYS A 112 11.67 -4.54 -1.88
CA LYS A 112 12.41 -4.02 -3.05
C LYS A 112 11.80 -2.70 -3.51
N ILE A 113 12.55 -1.95 -4.30
CA ILE A 113 12.04 -0.71 -4.88
C ILE A 113 11.14 -0.97 -6.09
N ASP A 114 11.37 -2.06 -6.82
CA ASP A 114 10.70 -2.35 -8.07
C ASP A 114 9.24 -2.76 -7.85
N ILE A 115 8.37 -2.24 -8.70
CA ILE A 115 6.95 -2.52 -8.68
C ILE A 115 6.66 -3.59 -9.73
N SER A 116 5.90 -4.62 -9.31
CA SER A 116 5.49 -5.71 -10.19
C SER A 116 4.61 -5.21 -11.35
N GLU A 117 4.79 -5.77 -12.54
CA GLU A 117 4.07 -5.38 -13.76
C GLU A 117 2.55 -5.58 -13.69
N ASN A 118 2.08 -6.44 -12.79
CA ASN A 118 0.65 -6.67 -12.55
C ASN A 118 -0.07 -5.49 -11.90
N ILE A 119 0.67 -4.48 -11.37
CA ILE A 119 0.10 -3.27 -10.79
C ILE A 119 0.19 -2.14 -11.80
N SER A 120 -0.96 -1.76 -12.36
CA SER A 120 -1.01 -0.73 -13.40
C SER A 120 -0.64 0.66 -12.88
N ARG A 121 -0.13 1.52 -13.78
CA ARG A 121 0.19 2.91 -13.47
C ARG A 121 -1.00 3.69 -12.89
N THR A 122 -2.20 3.43 -13.34
CA THR A 122 -3.43 4.05 -12.84
C THR A 122 -3.65 3.73 -11.35
N VAL A 123 -3.36 2.48 -10.95
CA VAL A 123 -3.44 2.06 -9.56
C VAL A 123 -2.38 2.75 -8.71
N LEU A 124 -1.14 2.91 -9.22
CA LEU A 124 -0.05 3.59 -8.51
C LEU A 124 -0.36 5.07 -8.24
N GLN A 125 -1.13 5.71 -9.10
CA GLN A 125 -1.58 7.10 -8.97
C GLN A 125 -2.84 7.25 -8.12
N ASN A 126 -3.48 6.14 -7.74
CA ASN A 126 -4.65 6.18 -6.87
C ASN A 126 -4.26 6.76 -5.49
N LYS A 127 -5.11 7.65 -4.95
CA LYS A 127 -4.90 8.30 -3.64
C LYS A 127 -4.64 7.34 -2.48
N LEU A 128 -5.13 6.10 -2.57
CA LEU A 128 -4.92 5.07 -1.55
C LEU A 128 -3.54 4.43 -1.65
N VAL A 129 -2.95 4.35 -2.85
CA VAL A 129 -1.66 3.71 -3.12
C VAL A 129 -0.51 4.73 -3.15
N ALA A 130 -0.77 5.96 -3.58
CA ALA A 130 0.22 7.03 -3.70
C ALA A 130 1.10 7.24 -2.45
N PRO A 131 0.60 7.09 -1.20
CA PRO A 131 1.46 7.20 -0.01
C PRO A 131 2.59 6.17 0.06
N TYR A 132 2.43 5.02 -0.62
CA TYR A 132 3.38 3.90 -0.65
C TYR A 132 4.31 3.93 -1.87
N VAL A 133 4.16 4.92 -2.76
CA VAL A 133 4.88 5.01 -4.03
C VAL A 133 5.69 6.30 -4.11
N ARG A 134 6.92 6.21 -4.63
CA ARG A 134 7.71 7.34 -5.10
C ARG A 134 7.50 7.48 -6.59
N SER A 135 7.33 8.70 -7.08
CA SER A 135 7.28 8.98 -8.51
C SER A 135 8.31 10.04 -8.87
N TYR A 136 8.98 9.84 -10.00
CA TYR A 136 9.95 10.77 -10.55
C TYR A 136 9.68 10.95 -12.04
N THR A 137 9.63 12.19 -12.46
CA THR A 137 9.51 12.54 -13.87
C THR A 137 10.84 13.05 -14.37
N VAL A 138 11.34 12.51 -15.48
CA VAL A 138 12.48 12.98 -16.24
C VAL A 138 11.96 13.55 -17.54
N GLU A 139 12.11 14.85 -17.72
CA GLU A 139 11.63 15.55 -18.90
C GLU A 139 12.45 15.20 -20.14
N ASN A 140 11.91 15.46 -21.34
CA ASN A 140 12.56 15.13 -22.61
C ASN A 140 13.89 15.86 -22.83
N TYR A 141 14.08 17.01 -22.16
CA TYR A 141 15.31 17.79 -22.16
C TYR A 141 16.20 17.50 -20.94
N GLU A 142 15.86 16.53 -20.11
CA GLU A 142 16.64 16.11 -18.95
C GLU A 142 17.26 14.73 -19.18
N LYS A 143 18.40 14.50 -18.56
CA LYS A 143 18.95 13.17 -18.25
C LYS A 143 19.03 13.01 -16.76
N ALA A 144 18.71 11.83 -16.27
CA ALA A 144 18.78 11.56 -14.85
C ALA A 144 19.64 10.35 -14.55
N VAL A 145 20.19 10.33 -13.34
CA VAL A 145 21.01 9.25 -12.81
C VAL A 145 20.35 8.76 -11.54
N LEU A 146 20.11 7.46 -11.47
CA LEU A 146 19.54 6.79 -10.32
C LEU A 146 20.67 6.30 -9.39
N PHE A 147 20.57 6.67 -8.12
CA PHE A 147 21.38 6.12 -7.04
C PHE A 147 20.49 5.34 -6.07
N ILE A 148 20.92 4.15 -5.68
CA ILE A 148 20.28 3.29 -4.69
C ILE A 148 21.28 3.09 -3.56
N ASP A 149 20.92 3.47 -2.33
CA ASP A 149 21.79 3.45 -1.15
C ASP A 149 23.16 4.09 -1.41
N GLY A 150 23.13 5.23 -2.10
CA GLY A 150 24.33 6.01 -2.45
C GLY A 150 25.19 5.43 -3.58
N LYS A 151 24.80 4.29 -4.17
CA LYS A 151 25.51 3.66 -5.29
C LYS A 151 24.82 3.97 -6.61
N TYR A 152 25.59 4.24 -7.65
CA TYR A 152 25.07 4.36 -9.01
C TYR A 152 24.38 3.05 -9.43
N ALA A 153 23.14 3.16 -9.89
CA ALA A 153 22.36 2.04 -10.40
C ALA A 153 22.23 2.08 -11.92
N GLN A 154 21.71 3.19 -12.45
CA GLN A 154 21.49 3.35 -13.90
C GLN A 154 21.24 4.79 -14.29
N THR A 155 21.36 5.07 -15.59
CA THR A 155 20.90 6.31 -16.19
C THR A 155 19.45 6.15 -16.61
N LEU A 156 18.62 7.17 -16.32
CA LEU A 156 17.21 7.19 -16.66
C LEU A 156 16.98 8.12 -17.84
N PRO A 157 16.47 7.61 -18.97
CA PRO A 157 15.96 8.44 -20.08
C PRO A 157 14.71 9.21 -19.65
N ALA A 158 14.23 10.09 -20.53
CA ALA A 158 12.97 10.79 -20.33
C ALA A 158 11.82 9.80 -20.09
N GLY A 159 11.00 10.07 -19.08
CA GLY A 159 9.90 9.20 -18.69
C GLY A 159 9.42 9.44 -17.27
N VAL A 160 8.41 8.67 -16.87
CA VAL A 160 7.87 8.69 -15.51
C VAL A 160 8.13 7.34 -14.85
N TYR A 161 8.81 7.38 -13.73
CA TYR A 161 9.27 6.22 -12.98
C TYR A 161 8.51 6.11 -11.66
N TYR A 162 8.21 4.87 -11.26
CA TYR A 162 7.51 4.55 -10.03
C TYR A 162 8.28 3.47 -9.28
N TRP A 163 8.50 3.67 -7.98
CA TRP A 163 9.13 2.71 -7.08
C TRP A 163 8.41 2.64 -5.75
N TRP A 164 8.46 1.51 -5.08
CA TRP A 164 7.93 1.39 -3.73
C TRP A 164 8.68 2.31 -2.75
N LYS A 165 7.93 2.89 -1.83
CA LYS A 165 8.46 3.72 -0.77
C LYS A 165 8.77 2.83 0.44
N ASN A 166 10.04 2.51 0.61
CA ASN A 166 10.57 1.68 1.68
C ASN A 166 11.80 2.36 2.31
N ASN A 167 12.54 1.61 3.15
CA ASN A 167 13.76 2.09 3.82
C ASN A 167 14.99 2.18 2.90
N ILE A 168 14.92 1.68 1.67
CA ILE A 168 15.99 1.83 0.67
C ILE A 168 16.03 3.29 0.21
N THR A 169 17.20 3.89 0.25
CA THR A 169 17.40 5.27 -0.19
C THR A 169 17.45 5.33 -1.71
N VAL A 170 16.56 6.09 -2.31
CA VAL A 170 16.51 6.34 -3.76
C VAL A 170 16.72 7.82 -4.01
N VAL A 171 17.75 8.15 -4.78
CA VAL A 171 18.09 9.52 -5.20
C VAL A 171 18.15 9.57 -6.71
N VAL A 172 17.45 10.54 -7.30
CA VAL A 172 17.49 10.82 -8.73
C VAL A 172 18.15 12.18 -8.95
N GLY A 173 19.38 12.15 -9.43
CA GLY A 173 20.10 13.35 -9.88
C GLY A 173 19.70 13.68 -11.31
N LYS A 174 19.30 14.93 -11.59
CA LYS A 174 18.88 15.38 -12.91
C LYS A 174 19.84 16.44 -13.45
N ALA A 175 20.09 16.40 -14.75
CA ALA A 175 20.83 17.41 -15.50
C ALA A 175 19.98 17.89 -16.69
N ASP A 176 19.84 19.21 -16.82
CA ASP A 176 19.23 19.84 -17.98
C ASP A 176 20.23 19.79 -19.15
N THR A 177 19.80 19.22 -20.26
CA THR A 177 20.64 19.03 -21.45
C THR A 177 20.46 20.14 -22.50
N ARG A 178 19.62 21.14 -22.21
CA ARG A 178 19.46 22.30 -23.09
C ARG A 178 20.72 23.14 -23.06
N MET A 179 21.02 23.80 -24.17
CA MET A 179 22.15 24.72 -24.27
C MET A 179 22.03 25.84 -23.21
N GLN A 180 23.00 25.95 -22.34
CA GLN A 180 23.10 27.04 -21.36
C GLN A 180 24.14 28.01 -21.82
N GLN A 181 23.79 29.29 -21.95
CA GLN A 181 24.72 30.34 -22.24
C GLN A 181 25.29 30.84 -20.89
N ILE A 182 26.58 30.64 -20.69
CA ILE A 182 27.30 31.17 -19.53
C ILE A 182 28.06 32.39 -20.01
N GLU A 183 27.65 33.56 -19.55
CA GLU A 183 28.36 34.82 -19.80
C GLU A 183 29.43 34.99 -18.72
N ILE A 184 30.71 34.86 -19.11
CA ILE A 184 31.83 35.09 -18.21
C ILE A 184 32.27 36.53 -18.38
N ASN A 185 31.79 37.39 -17.51
CA ASN A 185 32.14 38.81 -17.51
C ASN A 185 33.42 39.05 -16.68
N GLY A 186 34.43 39.67 -17.31
CA GLY A 186 35.47 40.38 -16.61
C GLY A 186 36.56 39.54 -15.95
N GLN A 187 37.14 38.56 -16.64
CA GLN A 187 38.41 37.99 -16.20
C GLN A 187 39.58 38.89 -16.61
N GLU A 188 40.25 39.45 -15.63
CA GLU A 188 41.53 40.15 -15.85
C GLU A 188 42.70 39.19 -15.57
N ILE A 189 43.51 38.94 -16.59
CA ILE A 189 44.73 38.17 -16.46
C ILE A 189 45.92 39.12 -16.54
N LEU A 190 46.72 39.15 -15.48
CA LEU A 190 47.98 39.85 -15.48
C LEU A 190 49.03 38.98 -16.18
N THR A 191 49.54 39.51 -17.30
CA THR A 191 50.65 38.87 -17.99
C THR A 191 51.94 39.09 -17.22
N LYS A 192 53.01 38.34 -17.56
CA LYS A 192 54.35 38.43 -16.93
C LYS A 192 54.94 39.84 -16.97
N ASP A 193 54.49 40.67 -17.91
CA ASP A 193 54.91 42.08 -18.11
C ASP A 193 53.99 43.06 -17.36
N LYS A 194 53.15 42.60 -16.46
CA LYS A 194 52.19 43.41 -15.72
C LYS A 194 51.09 44.13 -16.57
N ALA A 195 50.91 43.71 -17.82
CA ALA A 195 49.81 44.20 -18.64
C ALA A 195 48.48 43.43 -18.31
N ALA A 196 47.40 44.16 -18.09
CA ALA A 196 46.10 43.59 -17.85
C ALA A 196 45.44 43.24 -19.19
N LEU A 197 45.11 41.93 -19.38
CA LEU A 197 44.31 41.45 -20.49
C LEU A 197 42.91 41.16 -19.97
N ARG A 198 41.92 41.82 -20.55
CA ARG A 198 40.49 41.55 -20.25
C ARG A 198 39.93 40.63 -21.33
N ILE A 199 39.50 39.42 -20.92
CA ILE A 199 38.90 38.44 -21.81
C ILE A 199 37.38 38.46 -21.55
N ASN A 200 36.62 38.81 -22.57
CA ASN A 200 35.16 38.62 -22.57
C ASN A 200 34.86 37.41 -23.46
N GLY A 201 34.32 36.34 -22.88
CA GLY A 201 33.79 35.17 -23.61
C GLY A 201 32.30 35.31 -23.80
N TYR A 202 31.83 34.92 -24.99
CA TYR A 202 30.41 34.80 -25.29
C TYR A 202 30.02 33.34 -25.27
#